data_83e44ed81cc6215cb3029f5a50cee053
#
_entry.id   83e44ed81cc6215cb3029f5a50cee053
#
_cell.length_a   1.000
_cell.length_b   1.000
_cell.length_c   1.000
_cell.angle_alpha   90.00
_cell.angle_beta   90.00
_cell.angle_gamma   90.00
#
_symmetry.space_group_name_H-M   'P 1'
#
loop_
_entity.id
_entity.type
_entity.pdbx_description
1 polymer ?
#
loop_
_entity_poly.entity_id
_entity_poly.type
_entity_poly.pdbx_seq_one_letter_code
_entity_poly.pdbx_strand_id
1 'polypeptide(L)'
;MKSILFLVLALISTLSFSQENDDFAKRLKAINNQTIIFYNVDGVDFSSQTFSNEFSEKGLKKLYRKYSIKESDIKTKDEILKNNNLFITKSDNVAENINQISSYYFVENQNKTVSVFWFGYYGKLNQEFERKYVNRILNNEIPKEVFESLSIESIDFAGRKIELGNSCNWTNINTVQCPYYGEMNWSVHKTAESAKNSIDNQFNVTKNRKGGKVLSEENVDIIFEETETKAKKVVYDFTGAKSLLAGMSGGKTLTIYYVACKVRENYVSCCMSFWNNDTITESGLAPLLDKVMKLKK
;
A
#
# COMPACT_ATOMS: atom_id res chain seq x y z
N MET A 1 -25.11 25.76 -37.50
CA MET A 1 -24.34 24.50 -37.40
C MET A 1 -23.04 24.63 -36.58
N LYS A 2 -22.24 25.73 -36.61
CA LYS A 2 -21.04 25.89 -35.85
C LYS A 2 -21.23 25.92 -34.29
N SER A 3 -22.35 26.46 -33.81
CA SER A 3 -22.64 26.57 -32.37
C SER A 3 -23.02 25.22 -31.70
N ILE A 4 -23.60 24.30 -32.45
CA ILE A 4 -23.98 22.97 -31.95
C ILE A 4 -22.73 22.09 -31.77
N LEU A 5 -21.75 22.24 -32.66
CA LEU A 5 -20.49 21.49 -32.59
C LEU A 5 -19.66 21.85 -31.36
N PHE A 6 -19.71 23.12 -30.92
CA PHE A 6 -19.02 23.58 -29.71
C PHE A 6 -19.65 23.03 -28.41
N LEU A 7 -20.98 22.91 -28.40
CA LEU A 7 -21.70 22.36 -27.24
C LEU A 7 -21.46 20.85 -27.03
N VAL A 8 -21.34 20.10 -28.15
CA VAL A 8 -21.02 18.66 -28.11
C VAL A 8 -19.59 18.42 -27.66
N LEU A 9 -18.62 19.24 -28.07
CA LEU A 9 -17.23 19.15 -27.63
C LEU A 9 -17.07 19.49 -26.14
N ALA A 10 -17.85 20.45 -25.61
CA ALA A 10 -17.84 20.79 -24.18
C ALA A 10 -18.44 19.66 -23.31
N LEU A 11 -19.47 18.95 -23.82
CA LEU A 11 -20.06 17.80 -23.12
C LEU A 11 -19.14 16.57 -23.10
N ILE A 12 -18.35 16.34 -24.15
CA ILE A 12 -17.40 15.23 -24.20
C ILE A 12 -16.24 15.47 -23.21
N SER A 13 -15.77 16.72 -23.06
CA SER A 13 -14.69 17.04 -22.12
C SER A 13 -15.12 16.89 -20.64
N THR A 14 -16.39 17.14 -20.29
CA THR A 14 -16.89 16.92 -18.92
C THR A 14 -17.05 15.42 -18.57
N LEU A 15 -17.39 14.59 -19.55
CA LEU A 15 -17.48 13.14 -19.33
C LEU A 15 -16.13 12.48 -19.10
N SER A 16 -15.05 13.00 -19.72
CA SER A 16 -13.70 12.47 -19.53
C SER A 16 -13.15 12.75 -18.12
N PHE A 17 -13.50 13.87 -17.51
CA PHE A 17 -13.10 14.19 -16.13
C PHE A 17 -13.86 13.36 -15.08
N SER A 18 -15.13 12.99 -15.35
CA SER A 18 -15.92 12.13 -14.46
C SER A 18 -15.39 10.70 -14.43
N GLN A 19 -14.94 10.16 -15.58
CA GLN A 19 -14.46 8.80 -15.71
C GLN A 19 -13.10 8.56 -15.02
N GLU A 20 -12.23 9.58 -14.97
CA GLU A 20 -10.95 9.50 -14.24
C GLU A 20 -11.15 9.50 -12.71
N ASN A 21 -12.21 10.13 -12.20
CA ASN A 21 -12.55 10.14 -10.80
C ASN A 21 -13.16 8.80 -10.31
N ASP A 22 -13.99 8.16 -11.10
CA ASP A 22 -14.57 6.85 -10.77
C ASP A 22 -13.51 5.74 -10.69
N ASP A 23 -12.57 5.73 -11.65
CA ASP A 23 -11.49 4.75 -11.68
C ASP A 23 -10.53 4.88 -10.47
N PHE A 24 -10.34 6.09 -9.97
CA PHE A 24 -9.51 6.36 -8.79
C PHE A 24 -10.10 5.75 -7.51
N ALA A 25 -11.38 5.92 -7.26
CA ALA A 25 -12.05 5.40 -6.05
C ALA A 25 -11.97 3.87 -5.96
N LYS A 26 -12.00 3.16 -7.08
CA LYS A 26 -11.88 1.70 -7.13
C LYS A 26 -10.51 1.17 -6.73
N ARG A 27 -9.46 2.00 -6.82
CA ARG A 27 -8.08 1.60 -6.53
C ARG A 27 -7.57 2.14 -5.19
N LEU A 28 -8.22 3.20 -4.66
CA LEU A 28 -7.88 3.77 -3.36
C LEU A 28 -8.50 2.96 -2.24
N LYS A 29 -7.68 2.62 -1.26
CA LYS A 29 -8.10 2.15 0.07
C LYS A 29 -7.69 3.13 1.13
N ALA A 30 -8.50 3.30 2.15
CA ALA A 30 -8.20 4.12 3.31
C ALA A 30 -8.61 3.41 4.61
N ILE A 31 -7.84 3.61 5.67
CA ILE A 31 -8.18 3.18 7.03
C ILE A 31 -7.98 4.37 7.96
N ASN A 32 -9.03 4.76 8.65
CA ASN A 32 -8.96 5.78 9.68
C ASN A 32 -8.64 5.13 11.03
N ASN A 33 -7.40 5.28 11.49
CA ASN A 33 -6.96 4.82 12.79
C ASN A 33 -6.82 6.02 13.74
N GLN A 34 -7.97 6.47 14.28
CA GLN A 34 -8.10 7.57 15.26
C GLN A 34 -7.50 8.90 14.77
N THR A 35 -6.18 9.07 14.87
CA THR A 35 -5.48 10.33 14.55
C THR A 35 -4.71 10.28 13.23
N ILE A 36 -4.51 9.09 12.67
CA ILE A 36 -3.79 8.85 11.42
C ILE A 36 -4.72 8.18 10.44
N ILE A 37 -4.75 8.69 9.23
CA ILE A 37 -5.42 8.02 8.13
C ILE A 37 -4.34 7.44 7.22
N PHE A 38 -4.42 6.14 7.00
CA PHE A 38 -3.55 5.42 6.08
C PHE A 38 -4.28 5.21 4.76
N TYR A 39 -3.51 5.25 3.67
CA TYR A 39 -4.01 5.10 2.31
C TYR A 39 -3.10 4.19 1.50
N ASN A 40 -3.68 3.46 0.55
CA ASN A 40 -2.96 2.77 -0.50
C ASN A 40 -3.66 2.99 -1.84
N VAL A 41 -2.92 3.32 -2.87
CA VAL A 41 -3.42 3.42 -4.26
C VAL A 41 -2.29 3.12 -5.23
N ASP A 42 -2.57 2.31 -6.24
CA ASP A 42 -1.59 1.90 -7.26
C ASP A 42 -0.29 1.31 -6.63
N GLY A 43 -0.40 0.69 -5.44
CA GLY A 43 0.73 0.12 -4.70
C GLY A 43 1.57 1.15 -3.92
N VAL A 44 1.18 2.41 -3.88
CA VAL A 44 1.83 3.46 -3.09
C VAL A 44 1.13 3.61 -1.75
N ASP A 45 1.89 3.41 -0.67
CA ASP A 45 1.43 3.66 0.69
C ASP A 45 1.68 5.11 1.08
N PHE A 46 0.68 5.76 1.65
CA PHE A 46 0.82 7.10 2.23
C PHE A 46 -0.12 7.30 3.42
N SER A 47 0.13 8.34 4.19
CA SER A 47 -0.68 8.65 5.37
C SER A 47 -0.87 10.15 5.53
N SER A 48 -1.93 10.53 6.25
CA SER A 48 -2.17 11.90 6.70
C SER A 48 -2.45 11.94 8.18
N GLN A 49 -1.93 12.97 8.85
CA GLN A 49 -2.23 13.25 10.26
C GLN A 49 -2.27 14.75 10.51
N THR A 50 -3.30 15.23 11.20
CA THR A 50 -3.42 16.62 11.60
C THR A 50 -3.05 16.82 13.07
N PHE A 51 -2.25 17.85 13.33
CA PHE A 51 -1.73 18.20 14.65
C PHE A 51 -2.17 19.61 15.04
N SER A 52 -2.46 19.81 16.32
CA SER A 52 -2.76 21.13 16.90
C SER A 52 -1.55 22.06 16.97
N ASN A 53 -0.38 21.63 16.49
CA ASN A 53 0.80 22.47 16.42
C ASN A 53 0.61 23.61 15.41
N GLU A 54 1.14 24.78 15.70
CA GLU A 54 1.23 25.89 14.75
C GLU A 54 2.33 25.64 13.72
N PHE A 55 2.16 26.20 12.53
CA PHE A 55 3.17 26.20 11.46
C PHE A 55 4.25 27.24 11.78
N SER A 56 5.01 27.00 12.83
CA SER A 56 6.11 27.82 13.33
C SER A 56 7.37 26.95 13.53
N GLU A 57 8.53 27.55 13.60
CA GLU A 57 9.79 26.81 13.84
C GLU A 57 9.69 25.90 15.07
N LYS A 58 9.13 26.42 16.19
CA LYS A 58 8.94 25.65 17.43
C LYS A 58 7.93 24.50 17.24
N GLY A 59 6.83 24.74 16.54
CA GLY A 59 5.79 23.75 16.25
C GLY A 59 6.34 22.64 15.35
N LEU A 60 7.02 23.02 14.26
CA LEU A 60 7.61 22.09 13.30
C LEU A 60 8.72 21.24 13.91
N LYS A 61 9.60 21.79 14.78
CA LYS A 61 10.63 21.01 15.49
C LYS A 61 10.05 19.84 16.29
N LYS A 62 8.86 19.99 16.89
CA LYS A 62 8.19 18.89 17.60
C LYS A 62 7.76 17.78 16.63
N LEU A 63 7.23 18.17 15.46
CA LEU A 63 6.80 17.23 14.41
C LEU A 63 7.99 16.54 13.76
N TYR A 64 9.11 17.24 13.53
CA TYR A 64 10.34 16.63 13.00
C TYR A 64 10.82 15.49 13.88
N ARG A 65 10.80 15.65 15.21
CA ARG A 65 11.17 14.59 16.16
C ARG A 65 10.28 13.37 15.99
N LYS A 66 8.96 13.57 15.83
CA LYS A 66 8.01 12.47 15.63
C LYS A 66 8.29 11.66 14.35
N TYR A 67 8.66 12.33 13.27
CA TYR A 67 8.95 11.70 11.98
C TYR A 67 10.46 11.43 11.76
N SER A 68 11.28 11.59 12.79
CA SER A 68 12.74 11.40 12.71
C SER A 68 13.39 12.20 11.58
N ILE A 69 12.90 13.41 11.33
CA ILE A 69 13.46 14.35 10.36
C ILE A 69 14.72 14.99 10.98
N LYS A 70 15.83 14.88 10.26
CA LYS A 70 17.14 15.41 10.65
C LYS A 70 17.40 16.79 10.04
N GLU A 71 18.39 17.49 10.54
CA GLU A 71 18.82 18.77 9.94
C GLU A 71 19.40 18.58 8.53
N SER A 72 20.04 17.42 8.30
CA SER A 72 20.63 17.04 7.01
C SER A 72 19.60 16.67 5.93
N ASP A 73 18.33 16.45 6.30
CA ASP A 73 17.31 16.10 5.33
C ASP A 73 16.96 17.33 4.47
N ILE A 74 16.72 17.10 3.18
CA ILE A 74 16.41 18.16 2.21
C ILE A 74 15.04 18.75 2.55
N LYS A 75 15.02 20.07 2.82
CA LYS A 75 13.82 20.84 3.16
C LYS A 75 13.62 21.96 2.15
N THR A 76 12.48 21.93 1.46
CA THR A 76 12.11 22.94 0.46
C THR A 76 10.67 23.34 0.64
N LYS A 77 10.24 24.44 0.01
CA LYS A 77 8.84 24.77 -0.17
C LYS A 77 8.36 24.15 -1.49
N ASP A 78 7.17 23.56 -1.49
CA ASP A 78 6.50 23.17 -2.73
C ASP A 78 5.67 24.35 -3.24
N GLU A 79 6.15 25.03 -4.30
CA GLU A 79 5.55 26.26 -4.82
C GLU A 79 4.23 26.02 -5.58
N ILE A 80 3.90 24.76 -5.88
CA ILE A 80 2.66 24.40 -6.60
C ILE A 80 1.49 24.30 -5.61
N LEU A 81 1.76 23.88 -4.36
CA LEU A 81 0.74 23.86 -3.30
C LEU A 81 0.41 25.28 -2.85
N LYS A 82 -0.89 25.62 -2.85
CA LYS A 82 -1.37 26.96 -2.48
C LYS A 82 -1.19 27.28 -0.99
N ASN A 83 -1.23 26.26 -0.14
CA ASN A 83 -1.07 26.41 1.30
C ASN A 83 0.38 26.72 1.67
N ASN A 84 0.58 27.41 2.80
CA ASN A 84 1.91 27.50 3.40
C ASN A 84 2.38 26.09 3.75
N ASN A 85 3.56 25.69 3.26
CA ASN A 85 4.00 24.32 3.35
C ASN A 85 5.52 24.19 3.43
N LEU A 86 5.95 23.00 3.87
CA LEU A 86 7.32 22.55 3.81
C LEU A 86 7.34 21.12 3.27
N PHE A 87 8.10 20.91 2.21
CA PHE A 87 8.36 19.61 1.61
C PHE A 87 9.72 19.08 2.05
N ILE A 88 9.76 17.83 2.50
CA ILE A 88 10.98 17.19 3.00
C ILE A 88 11.13 15.82 2.36
N THR A 89 12.34 15.51 1.89
CA THR A 89 12.67 14.18 1.39
C THR A 89 13.72 13.52 2.27
N LYS A 90 13.59 12.20 2.44
CA LYS A 90 14.48 11.35 3.20
C LYS A 90 14.70 10.05 2.46
N SER A 91 15.92 9.53 2.49
CA SER A 91 16.25 8.23 1.90
C SER A 91 16.84 7.31 2.97
N ASP A 92 16.24 6.15 3.14
CA ASP A 92 16.69 5.12 4.07
C ASP A 92 17.04 3.84 3.30
N ASN A 93 18.22 3.24 3.57
CA ASN A 93 18.57 1.94 3.01
C ASN A 93 17.82 0.84 3.77
N VAL A 94 16.90 0.16 3.10
CA VAL A 94 16.02 -0.87 3.69
C VAL A 94 16.50 -2.29 3.41
N ALA A 95 17.26 -2.49 2.32
CA ALA A 95 17.91 -3.74 1.97
C ALA A 95 19.14 -3.45 1.09
N GLU A 96 19.96 -4.45 0.79
CA GLU A 96 21.12 -4.29 -0.10
C GLU A 96 20.66 -3.75 -1.47
N ASN A 97 21.21 -2.61 -1.87
CA ASN A 97 20.88 -1.88 -3.11
C ASN A 97 19.41 -1.42 -3.22
N ILE A 98 18.65 -1.40 -2.12
CA ILE A 98 17.26 -0.93 -2.10
C ILE A 98 17.12 0.21 -1.11
N ASN A 99 16.85 1.41 -1.64
CA ASN A 99 16.53 2.59 -0.85
C ASN A 99 15.02 2.84 -0.87
N GLN A 100 14.48 3.07 0.31
CA GLN A 100 13.15 3.65 0.45
C GLN A 100 13.28 5.16 0.49
N ILE A 101 12.59 5.84 -0.41
CA ILE A 101 12.46 7.30 -0.40
C ILE A 101 11.15 7.62 0.31
N SER A 102 11.24 8.43 1.34
CA SER A 102 10.08 9.00 2.04
C SER A 102 10.00 10.49 1.74
N SER A 103 8.82 10.95 1.36
CA SER A 103 8.52 12.37 1.27
C SER A 103 7.50 12.78 2.33
N TYR A 104 7.62 13.99 2.81
CA TYR A 104 6.74 14.59 3.81
C TYR A 104 6.31 15.96 3.35
N TYR A 105 5.00 16.22 3.43
CA TYR A 105 4.43 17.55 3.29
C TYR A 105 3.91 17.97 4.65
N PHE A 106 4.46 19.04 5.21
CA PHE A 106 3.92 19.75 6.36
C PHE A 106 3.12 20.92 5.83
N VAL A 107 1.82 20.94 6.03
CA VAL A 107 0.91 21.93 5.42
C VAL A 107 0.14 22.67 6.49
N GLU A 108 0.17 24.01 6.45
CA GLU A 108 -0.63 24.87 7.32
C GLU A 108 -2.10 24.84 6.87
N ASN A 109 -2.99 24.45 7.78
CA ASN A 109 -4.43 24.50 7.58
C ASN A 109 -4.99 25.88 7.86
N GLN A 110 -6.21 26.17 7.37
CA GLN A 110 -6.89 27.45 7.61
C GLN A 110 -7.06 27.77 9.10
N ASN A 111 -7.26 26.76 9.95
CA ASN A 111 -7.41 26.89 11.40
C ASN A 111 -6.05 26.92 12.15
N LYS A 112 -4.95 27.19 11.45
CA LYS A 112 -3.58 27.26 11.99
C LYS A 112 -2.99 25.94 12.51
N THR A 113 -3.68 24.83 12.35
CA THR A 113 -3.13 23.48 12.61
C THR A 113 -2.18 23.04 11.49
N VAL A 114 -1.40 21.98 11.72
CA VAL A 114 -0.50 21.41 10.71
C VAL A 114 -0.96 20.01 10.32
N SER A 115 -1.25 19.81 9.05
CA SER A 115 -1.40 18.47 8.49
C SER A 115 -0.05 17.98 7.96
N VAL A 116 0.30 16.74 8.28
CA VAL A 116 1.50 16.08 7.79
C VAL A 116 1.06 14.92 6.91
N PHE A 117 1.58 14.90 5.68
CA PHE A 117 1.39 13.82 4.72
C PHE A 117 2.72 13.11 4.54
N TRP A 118 2.72 11.79 4.60
CA TRP A 118 3.88 10.95 4.33
C TRP A 118 3.59 10.06 3.13
N PHE A 119 4.58 9.90 2.24
CA PHE A 119 4.56 8.95 1.13
C PHE A 119 5.84 8.13 1.15
N GLY A 120 5.72 6.82 0.85
CA GLY A 120 6.84 5.88 0.79
C GLY A 120 6.99 5.26 -0.60
N TYR A 121 8.22 5.27 -1.14
CA TYR A 121 8.53 4.72 -2.44
C TYR A 121 9.74 3.80 -2.41
N TYR A 122 9.70 2.76 -3.21
CA TYR A 122 10.89 2.05 -3.66
C TYR A 122 11.20 2.52 -5.09
N GLY A 123 12.23 3.37 -5.25
CA GLY A 123 12.63 3.91 -6.56
C GLY A 123 12.47 5.41 -6.67
N LYS A 124 11.73 5.90 -7.68
CA LYS A 124 11.59 7.33 -7.96
C LYS A 124 10.40 7.94 -7.24
N LEU A 125 10.63 9.11 -6.68
CA LEU A 125 9.61 10.00 -6.13
C LEU A 125 8.69 10.52 -7.26
N ASN A 126 7.39 10.59 -6.98
CA ASN A 126 6.40 11.15 -7.90
C ASN A 126 5.63 12.29 -7.25
N GLN A 127 6.21 13.50 -7.31
CA GLN A 127 5.60 14.70 -6.69
C GLN A 127 4.25 15.10 -7.30
N GLU A 128 4.01 14.82 -8.59
CA GLU A 128 2.72 15.10 -9.22
C GLU A 128 1.60 14.27 -8.58
N PHE A 129 1.86 12.97 -8.42
CA PHE A 129 0.98 12.06 -7.71
C PHE A 129 0.77 12.52 -6.26
N GLU A 130 1.81 12.85 -5.51
CA GLU A 130 1.74 13.30 -4.12
C GLU A 130 0.87 14.54 -3.98
N ARG A 131 1.13 15.59 -4.78
CA ARG A 131 0.34 16.83 -4.78
C ARG A 131 -1.14 16.59 -5.06
N LYS A 132 -1.44 15.67 -5.99
CA LYS A 132 -2.82 15.29 -6.31
C LYS A 132 -3.55 14.79 -5.05
N TYR A 133 -2.93 13.88 -4.28
CA TYR A 133 -3.55 13.33 -3.06
C TYR A 133 -3.52 14.29 -1.89
N VAL A 134 -2.45 15.05 -1.69
CA VAL A 134 -2.41 16.13 -0.69
C VAL A 134 -3.57 17.10 -0.90
N ASN A 135 -3.77 17.59 -2.12
CA ASN A 135 -4.87 18.52 -2.44
C ASN A 135 -6.25 17.87 -2.21
N ARG A 136 -6.46 16.63 -2.65
CA ARG A 136 -7.73 15.90 -2.46
C ARG A 136 -8.07 15.76 -0.98
N ILE A 137 -7.10 15.42 -0.13
CA ILE A 137 -7.32 15.26 1.31
C ILE A 137 -7.60 16.62 1.96
N LEU A 138 -6.83 17.67 1.62
CA LEU A 138 -7.04 19.03 2.14
C LEU A 138 -8.42 19.59 1.77
N ASN A 139 -8.93 19.23 0.59
CA ASN A 139 -10.24 19.65 0.09
C ASN A 139 -11.39 18.73 0.51
N ASN A 140 -11.14 17.67 1.30
CA ASN A 140 -12.13 16.64 1.67
C ASN A 140 -12.77 15.94 0.45
N GLU A 141 -11.98 15.69 -0.60
CA GLU A 141 -12.40 15.05 -1.84
C GLU A 141 -12.20 13.52 -1.85
N ILE A 142 -11.83 12.91 -0.72
CA ILE A 142 -11.70 11.46 -0.59
C ILE A 142 -13.08 10.85 -0.35
N PRO A 143 -13.54 9.95 -1.23
CA PRO A 143 -14.84 9.32 -1.10
C PRO A 143 -14.95 8.48 0.17
N LYS A 144 -16.12 8.48 0.82
CA LYS A 144 -16.32 7.74 2.08
C LYS A 144 -16.29 6.22 1.90
N GLU A 145 -16.69 5.74 0.74
CA GLU A 145 -16.74 4.33 0.36
C GLU A 145 -15.38 3.66 0.25
N VAL A 146 -14.28 4.42 0.17
CA VAL A 146 -12.92 3.85 0.15
C VAL A 146 -12.38 3.52 1.54
N PHE A 147 -13.11 3.92 2.59
CA PHE A 147 -12.68 3.68 3.97
C PHE A 147 -13.10 2.30 4.44
N GLU A 148 -12.11 1.47 4.74
CA GLU A 148 -12.28 0.16 5.34
C GLU A 148 -12.54 0.27 6.84
N SER A 149 -13.31 -0.68 7.38
CA SER A 149 -13.55 -0.80 8.82
C SER A 149 -12.28 -1.28 9.54
N LEU A 150 -12.02 -0.74 10.73
CA LEU A 150 -10.97 -1.27 11.61
C LEU A 150 -11.31 -2.67 12.15
N SER A 151 -12.59 -2.99 12.31
CA SER A 151 -13.06 -4.33 12.65
C SER A 151 -13.22 -5.14 11.38
N ILE A 152 -12.48 -6.23 11.27
CA ILE A 152 -12.43 -7.04 10.05
C ILE A 152 -13.29 -8.30 10.22
N GLU A 153 -14.50 -8.27 9.70
CA GLU A 153 -15.32 -9.46 9.46
C GLU A 153 -15.18 -9.92 7.99
N SER A 154 -14.90 -8.98 7.11
CA SER A 154 -14.70 -9.22 5.68
C SER A 154 -13.79 -8.16 5.08
N ILE A 155 -13.25 -8.45 3.89
CA ILE A 155 -12.45 -7.50 3.08
C ILE A 155 -13.04 -7.39 1.68
N ASP A 156 -12.84 -6.25 1.04
CA ASP A 156 -12.97 -6.12 -0.40
C ASP A 156 -11.65 -6.50 -1.08
N PHE A 157 -11.66 -7.60 -1.83
CA PHE A 157 -10.54 -8.04 -2.63
C PHE A 157 -10.78 -7.73 -4.10
N ALA A 158 -10.36 -6.55 -4.54
CA ALA A 158 -10.50 -6.08 -5.92
C ALA A 158 -11.94 -6.21 -6.47
N GLY A 159 -12.95 -5.85 -5.65
CA GLY A 159 -14.37 -5.89 -6.00
C GLY A 159 -15.09 -7.19 -5.62
N ARG A 160 -14.45 -8.10 -4.89
CA ARG A 160 -15.09 -9.29 -4.31
C ARG A 160 -15.00 -9.27 -2.80
N LYS A 161 -16.15 -9.38 -2.12
CA LYS A 161 -16.19 -9.53 -0.67
C LYS A 161 -15.69 -10.92 -0.27
N ILE A 162 -14.72 -10.96 0.64
CA ILE A 162 -14.20 -12.18 1.25
C ILE A 162 -14.49 -12.14 2.75
N GLU A 163 -15.28 -13.09 3.21
CA GLU A 163 -15.53 -13.27 4.64
C GLU A 163 -14.30 -13.84 5.32
N LEU A 164 -13.93 -13.26 6.46
CA LEU A 164 -12.77 -13.63 7.28
C LEU A 164 -13.24 -14.29 8.57
N GLY A 165 -12.35 -15.00 9.24
CA GLY A 165 -12.60 -15.52 10.59
C GLY A 165 -12.40 -14.44 11.66
N ASN A 166 -12.92 -14.69 12.87
CA ASN A 166 -12.95 -13.73 13.98
C ASN A 166 -11.58 -13.31 14.55
N SER A 167 -10.49 -13.94 14.11
CA SER A 167 -9.12 -13.64 14.58
C SER A 167 -8.30 -12.79 13.63
N CYS A 168 -8.85 -12.43 12.46
CA CYS A 168 -8.13 -11.65 11.46
C CYS A 168 -8.05 -10.18 11.85
N ASN A 169 -6.96 -9.52 11.50
CA ASN A 169 -6.74 -8.10 11.76
C ASN A 169 -5.90 -7.44 10.66
N TRP A 170 -6.06 -6.12 10.52
CA TRP A 170 -5.17 -5.33 9.69
C TRP A 170 -3.80 -5.19 10.36
N THR A 171 -2.73 -5.55 9.64
CA THR A 171 -1.34 -5.25 10.03
C THR A 171 -0.79 -4.04 9.27
N ASN A 172 -1.39 -3.70 8.14
CA ASN A 172 -1.18 -2.47 7.36
C ASN A 172 -2.45 -2.19 6.54
N ILE A 173 -2.52 -1.04 5.86
CA ILE A 173 -3.67 -0.59 5.04
C ILE A 173 -4.15 -1.62 4.02
N ASN A 174 -3.26 -2.41 3.48
CA ASN A 174 -3.52 -3.42 2.47
C ASN A 174 -3.05 -4.82 2.88
N THR A 175 -2.85 -5.06 4.18
CA THR A 175 -2.34 -6.32 4.70
C THR A 175 -3.24 -6.86 5.80
N VAL A 176 -3.81 -8.02 5.57
CA VAL A 176 -4.60 -8.78 6.54
C VAL A 176 -3.81 -9.98 7.01
N GLN A 177 -3.73 -10.14 8.32
CA GLN A 177 -3.19 -11.32 8.97
C GLN A 177 -4.29 -12.06 9.72
N CYS A 178 -4.37 -13.36 9.51
CA CYS A 178 -5.22 -14.29 10.26
C CYS A 178 -4.28 -15.27 10.97
N PRO A 179 -4.11 -15.17 12.32
CA PRO A 179 -3.20 -16.04 13.06
C PRO A 179 -3.45 -17.52 12.79
N TYR A 180 -2.41 -18.25 12.43
CA TYR A 180 -2.41 -19.64 12.01
C TYR A 180 -3.13 -19.96 10.68
N TYR A 181 -3.64 -18.95 9.97
CA TYR A 181 -4.36 -19.09 8.70
C TYR A 181 -3.73 -18.32 7.54
N GLY A 182 -2.60 -17.63 7.79
CA GLY A 182 -1.82 -16.92 6.79
C GLY A 182 -1.99 -15.40 6.81
N GLU A 183 -1.25 -14.76 5.92
CA GLU A 183 -1.24 -13.31 5.70
C GLU A 183 -1.38 -13.00 4.23
N MET A 184 -2.07 -11.92 3.90
CA MET A 184 -2.27 -11.45 2.53
C MET A 184 -2.11 -9.94 2.45
N ASN A 185 -1.19 -9.48 1.59
CA ASN A 185 -1.00 -8.09 1.21
C ASN A 185 -1.38 -7.92 -0.27
N TRP A 186 -2.22 -6.93 -0.61
CA TRP A 186 -2.58 -6.70 -2.01
C TRP A 186 -2.79 -5.22 -2.31
N SER A 187 -2.64 -4.87 -3.58
CA SER A 187 -2.97 -3.54 -4.10
C SER A 187 -3.62 -3.65 -5.47
N VAL A 188 -4.52 -2.71 -5.75
CA VAL A 188 -5.14 -2.55 -7.06
C VAL A 188 -4.42 -1.44 -7.81
N HIS A 189 -4.11 -1.69 -9.09
CA HIS A 189 -3.26 -0.82 -9.90
C HIS A 189 -3.97 -0.38 -11.18
N LYS A 190 -3.57 0.78 -11.71
CA LYS A 190 -4.05 1.31 -12.99
C LYS A 190 -3.56 0.48 -14.18
N THR A 191 -2.36 -0.12 -14.08
CA THR A 191 -1.73 -0.86 -15.17
C THR A 191 -1.13 -2.19 -14.72
N ALA A 192 -1.01 -3.14 -15.66
CA ALA A 192 -0.32 -4.40 -15.43
C ALA A 192 1.15 -4.19 -15.03
N GLU A 193 1.81 -3.21 -15.64
CA GLU A 193 3.20 -2.88 -15.35
C GLU A 193 3.37 -2.41 -13.90
N SER A 194 2.48 -1.52 -13.41
CA SER A 194 2.50 -1.07 -12.02
C SER A 194 2.32 -2.23 -11.04
N ALA A 195 1.37 -3.14 -11.32
CA ALA A 195 1.16 -4.33 -10.48
C ALA A 195 2.41 -5.23 -10.45
N LYS A 196 3.01 -5.46 -11.61
CA LYS A 196 4.24 -6.25 -11.73
C LYS A 196 5.41 -5.61 -10.99
N ASN A 197 5.63 -4.32 -11.18
CA ASN A 197 6.71 -3.59 -10.50
C ASN A 197 6.56 -3.60 -8.98
N SER A 198 5.32 -3.48 -8.48
CA SER A 198 5.03 -3.57 -7.05
C SER A 198 5.44 -4.92 -6.48
N ILE A 199 5.06 -6.02 -7.14
CA ILE A 199 5.36 -7.37 -6.67
C ILE A 199 6.85 -7.70 -6.80
N ASP A 200 7.52 -7.26 -7.87
CA ASP A 200 8.96 -7.43 -8.07
C ASP A 200 9.75 -6.69 -6.97
N ASN A 201 9.32 -5.47 -6.60
CA ASN A 201 9.94 -4.72 -5.51
C ASN A 201 9.77 -5.45 -4.16
N GLN A 202 8.57 -5.96 -3.84
CA GLN A 202 8.34 -6.72 -2.61
C GLN A 202 9.22 -7.98 -2.55
N PHE A 203 9.32 -8.71 -3.66
CA PHE A 203 10.21 -9.87 -3.77
C PHE A 203 11.68 -9.48 -3.56
N ASN A 204 12.15 -8.41 -4.22
CA ASN A 204 13.53 -7.95 -4.09
C ASN A 204 13.86 -7.51 -2.67
N VAL A 205 12.94 -6.82 -1.98
CA VAL A 205 13.10 -6.47 -0.55
C VAL A 205 13.22 -7.73 0.30
N THR A 206 12.37 -8.73 0.08
CA THR A 206 12.45 -10.00 0.82
C THR A 206 13.78 -10.72 0.58
N LYS A 207 14.19 -10.82 -0.68
CA LYS A 207 15.44 -11.51 -1.08
C LYS A 207 16.69 -10.87 -0.46
N ASN A 208 16.72 -9.54 -0.38
CA ASN A 208 17.90 -8.79 0.05
C ASN A 208 17.81 -8.31 1.53
N ARG A 209 16.76 -8.71 2.23
CA ARG A 209 16.54 -8.31 3.63
C ARG A 209 17.55 -8.95 4.57
N LYS A 210 18.18 -8.15 5.42
CA LYS A 210 19.05 -8.66 6.49
C LYS A 210 18.25 -9.45 7.53
N GLY A 211 18.81 -10.56 8.00
CA GLY A 211 18.22 -11.39 9.06
C GLY A 211 17.37 -12.54 8.56
N GLY A 212 17.66 -13.03 7.35
CA GLY A 212 17.09 -14.24 6.79
C GLY A 212 17.72 -14.59 5.45
N LYS A 213 17.29 -15.71 4.87
CA LYS A 213 17.76 -16.20 3.58
C LYS A 213 16.65 -16.92 2.83
N VAL A 214 16.68 -16.84 1.51
CA VAL A 214 15.85 -17.65 0.62
C VAL A 214 16.40 -19.07 0.61
N LEU A 215 15.56 -20.06 0.93
CA LEU A 215 15.89 -21.48 0.85
C LEU A 215 15.57 -22.06 -0.52
N SER A 216 14.44 -21.66 -1.12
CA SER A 216 14.03 -22.05 -2.47
C SER A 216 13.24 -20.93 -3.13
N GLU A 217 13.33 -20.89 -4.46
CA GLU A 217 12.60 -19.97 -5.34
C GLU A 217 12.14 -20.77 -6.56
N GLU A 218 10.84 -20.77 -6.85
CA GLU A 218 10.27 -21.45 -8.00
C GLU A 218 9.06 -20.69 -8.56
N ASN A 219 8.77 -20.88 -9.85
CA ASN A 219 7.53 -20.42 -10.44
C ASN A 219 6.54 -21.60 -10.45
N VAL A 220 5.35 -21.36 -9.93
CA VAL A 220 4.28 -22.37 -9.85
C VAL A 220 3.06 -21.89 -10.64
N ASP A 221 2.42 -22.83 -11.34
CA ASP A 221 1.17 -22.56 -12.03
C ASP A 221 0.02 -22.57 -11.02
N ILE A 222 -0.79 -21.51 -11.06
CA ILE A 222 -1.90 -21.32 -10.13
C ILE A 222 -3.17 -20.86 -10.86
N ILE A 223 -4.30 -21.00 -10.18
CA ILE A 223 -5.52 -20.28 -10.48
C ILE A 223 -5.68 -19.22 -9.37
N PHE A 224 -5.59 -17.94 -9.72
CA PHE A 224 -5.74 -16.83 -8.80
C PHE A 224 -6.98 -16.01 -9.17
N GLU A 225 -7.99 -15.95 -8.26
CA GLU A 225 -9.27 -15.28 -8.53
C GLU A 225 -9.84 -15.67 -9.90
N GLU A 226 -9.94 -16.98 -10.16
CA GLU A 226 -10.43 -17.59 -11.41
C GLU A 226 -9.53 -17.36 -12.65
N THR A 227 -8.42 -16.65 -12.52
CA THR A 227 -7.45 -16.39 -13.59
C THR A 227 -6.29 -17.37 -13.52
N GLU A 228 -6.04 -18.12 -14.60
CA GLU A 228 -4.83 -18.93 -14.73
C GLU A 228 -3.60 -18.04 -14.88
N THR A 229 -2.61 -18.22 -14.01
CA THR A 229 -1.38 -17.40 -14.00
C THR A 229 -0.24 -18.14 -13.32
N LYS A 230 0.89 -17.49 -13.18
CA LYS A 230 2.05 -17.99 -12.43
C LYS A 230 2.27 -17.16 -11.18
N ALA A 231 2.59 -17.85 -10.09
CA ALA A 231 3.11 -17.23 -8.87
C ALA A 231 4.60 -17.55 -8.73
N LYS A 232 5.36 -16.59 -8.22
CA LYS A 232 6.68 -16.86 -7.70
C LYS A 232 6.53 -17.34 -6.25
N LYS A 233 6.86 -18.60 -5.97
CA LYS A 233 6.88 -19.18 -4.63
C LYS A 233 8.29 -19.12 -4.06
N VAL A 234 8.40 -18.64 -2.83
CA VAL A 234 9.66 -18.52 -2.09
C VAL A 234 9.50 -19.16 -0.73
N VAL A 235 10.46 -19.96 -0.33
CA VAL A 235 10.60 -20.41 1.06
C VAL A 235 11.72 -19.61 1.70
N TYR A 236 11.41 -18.90 2.78
CA TYR A 236 12.31 -18.00 3.47
C TYR A 236 12.57 -18.47 4.90
N ASP A 237 13.83 -18.49 5.32
CA ASP A 237 14.26 -18.84 6.67
C ASP A 237 14.82 -17.60 7.38
N PHE A 238 14.35 -17.33 8.57
CA PHE A 238 14.84 -16.21 9.40
C PHE A 238 16.09 -16.63 10.15
N THR A 239 17.04 -15.69 10.31
CA THR A 239 18.30 -15.88 11.02
C THR A 239 18.50 -14.82 12.13
N GLY A 240 19.40 -15.11 13.09
CA GLY A 240 19.72 -14.20 14.19
C GLY A 240 18.57 -13.97 15.16
N ALA A 241 18.50 -12.79 15.75
CA ALA A 241 17.47 -12.44 16.74
C ALA A 241 16.02 -12.58 16.22
N LYS A 242 15.81 -12.38 14.93
CA LYS A 242 14.51 -12.57 14.29
C LYS A 242 14.09 -14.05 14.25
N SER A 243 15.04 -14.97 14.07
CA SER A 243 14.79 -16.40 14.17
C SER A 243 14.34 -16.82 15.57
N LEU A 244 14.91 -16.22 16.62
CA LEU A 244 14.50 -16.48 17.99
C LEU A 244 13.05 -16.03 18.24
N LEU A 245 12.68 -14.82 17.79
CA LEU A 245 11.31 -14.31 17.92
C LEU A 245 10.30 -15.14 17.09
N ALA A 246 10.65 -15.52 15.87
CA ALA A 246 9.82 -16.41 15.05
C ALA A 246 9.67 -17.79 15.71
N GLY A 247 10.76 -18.35 16.26
CA GLY A 247 10.75 -19.63 16.98
C GLY A 247 9.87 -19.63 18.25
N MET A 248 9.74 -18.48 18.93
CA MET A 248 8.83 -18.35 20.07
C MET A 248 7.36 -18.48 19.68
N SER A 249 6.98 -18.11 18.46
CA SER A 249 5.63 -18.32 17.91
C SER A 249 5.44 -19.69 17.24
N GLY A 250 6.48 -20.55 17.24
CA GLY A 250 6.46 -21.88 16.63
C GLY A 250 6.83 -21.91 15.15
N GLY A 251 6.84 -20.76 14.47
CA GLY A 251 7.20 -20.66 13.05
C GLY A 251 8.73 -20.60 12.85
N LYS A 252 9.26 -21.34 11.87
CA LYS A 252 10.67 -21.31 11.49
C LYS A 252 10.89 -20.81 10.08
N THR A 253 10.09 -21.28 9.14
CA THR A 253 10.16 -20.90 7.73
C THR A 253 8.84 -20.28 7.28
N LEU A 254 8.94 -19.32 6.37
CA LEU A 254 7.80 -18.62 5.79
C LEU A 254 7.72 -18.99 4.30
N THR A 255 6.59 -19.54 3.87
CA THR A 255 6.28 -19.73 2.45
C THR A 255 5.56 -18.50 1.94
N ILE A 256 6.06 -17.90 0.85
CA ILE A 256 5.56 -16.65 0.29
C ILE A 256 5.23 -16.87 -1.18
N TYR A 257 4.05 -16.41 -1.61
CA TYR A 257 3.63 -16.39 -3.02
C TYR A 257 3.50 -14.93 -3.49
N TYR A 258 4.15 -14.62 -4.60
CA TYR A 258 4.10 -13.31 -5.25
C TYR A 258 3.34 -13.44 -6.56
N VAL A 259 2.25 -12.70 -6.72
CA VAL A 259 1.35 -12.75 -7.88
C VAL A 259 1.08 -11.35 -8.38
N ALA A 260 1.14 -11.17 -9.70
CA ALA A 260 0.62 -9.97 -10.37
C ALA A 260 -0.15 -10.41 -11.61
N CYS A 261 -1.45 -10.12 -11.65
CA CYS A 261 -2.28 -10.45 -12.80
C CYS A 261 -3.53 -9.57 -12.89
N LYS A 262 -4.28 -9.71 -13.99
CA LYS A 262 -5.60 -9.12 -14.13
C LYS A 262 -6.61 -9.97 -13.36
N VAL A 263 -7.35 -9.34 -12.45
CA VAL A 263 -8.44 -9.95 -11.67
C VAL A 263 -9.69 -9.14 -11.96
N ARG A 264 -10.68 -9.76 -12.63
CA ARG A 264 -11.84 -9.04 -13.14
C ARG A 264 -11.39 -7.84 -13.99
N GLU A 265 -11.81 -6.63 -13.69
CA GLU A 265 -11.41 -5.42 -14.43
C GLU A 265 -10.15 -4.72 -13.85
N ASN A 266 -9.56 -5.27 -12.78
CA ASN A 266 -8.46 -4.66 -12.04
C ASN A 266 -7.13 -5.36 -12.31
N TYR A 267 -6.02 -4.62 -12.30
CA TYR A 267 -4.69 -5.20 -12.18
C TYR A 267 -4.33 -5.30 -10.70
N VAL A 268 -3.97 -6.48 -10.25
CA VAL A 268 -3.71 -6.75 -8.82
C VAL A 268 -2.30 -7.25 -8.63
N SER A 269 -1.58 -6.67 -7.66
CA SER A 269 -0.41 -7.27 -7.04
C SER A 269 -0.83 -7.89 -5.72
N CYS A 270 -0.40 -9.13 -5.44
CA CYS A 270 -0.71 -9.81 -4.20
C CYS A 270 0.50 -10.61 -3.71
N CYS A 271 0.88 -10.37 -2.46
CA CYS A 271 1.88 -11.13 -1.73
C CYS A 271 1.14 -11.88 -0.61
N MET A 272 1.24 -13.21 -0.62
CA MET A 272 0.56 -14.07 0.35
C MET A 272 1.59 -14.93 1.06
N SER A 273 1.42 -15.14 2.35
CA SER A 273 2.38 -15.94 3.11
C SER A 273 1.74 -16.73 4.24
N PHE A 274 2.43 -17.81 4.64
CA PHE A 274 2.10 -18.57 5.83
C PHE A 274 3.35 -19.22 6.42
N TRP A 275 3.32 -19.42 7.74
CA TRP A 275 4.37 -20.08 8.48
C TRP A 275 4.28 -21.61 8.36
N ASN A 276 5.40 -22.30 8.54
CA ASN A 276 5.43 -23.76 8.51
C ASN A 276 4.62 -24.45 9.63
N ASN A 277 4.17 -23.69 10.63
CA ASN A 277 3.29 -24.15 11.71
C ASN A 277 1.85 -23.65 11.57
N ASP A 278 1.52 -22.94 10.49
CA ASP A 278 0.14 -22.55 10.20
C ASP A 278 -0.69 -23.78 9.75
N THR A 279 -2.00 -23.66 9.89
CA THR A 279 -2.94 -24.65 9.38
C THR A 279 -2.86 -24.70 7.85
N ILE A 280 -2.80 -25.91 7.29
CA ILE A 280 -2.77 -26.12 5.84
C ILE A 280 -4.02 -26.91 5.45
N THR A 281 -4.74 -26.45 4.43
CA THR A 281 -5.89 -27.13 3.85
C THR A 281 -5.46 -28.30 2.94
N GLU A 282 -6.39 -29.10 2.49
CA GLU A 282 -6.14 -30.19 1.53
C GLU A 282 -5.56 -29.68 0.19
N SER A 283 -5.74 -28.39 -0.12
CA SER A 283 -5.14 -27.74 -1.30
C SER A 283 -3.62 -27.51 -1.17
N GLY A 284 -3.05 -27.65 0.03
CA GLY A 284 -1.65 -27.31 0.32
C GLY A 284 -1.40 -25.86 0.63
N LEU A 285 -2.44 -25.06 0.87
CA LEU A 285 -2.40 -23.62 1.20
C LEU A 285 -2.94 -23.35 2.60
N ALA A 286 -2.51 -22.26 3.21
CA ALA A 286 -3.17 -21.75 4.41
C ALA A 286 -4.59 -21.25 4.07
N PRO A 287 -5.58 -21.33 5.01
CA PRO A 287 -6.99 -21.05 4.74
C PRO A 287 -7.27 -19.68 4.14
N LEU A 288 -6.51 -18.64 4.53
CA LEU A 288 -6.68 -17.31 3.94
C LEU A 288 -6.27 -17.29 2.46
N LEU A 289 -5.18 -17.95 2.12
CA LEU A 289 -4.68 -18.03 0.75
C LEU A 289 -5.61 -18.86 -0.14
N ASP A 290 -6.17 -19.93 0.40
CA ASP A 290 -7.09 -20.84 -0.29
C ASP A 290 -8.40 -20.13 -0.73
N LYS A 291 -8.72 -18.98 -0.11
CA LYS A 291 -9.86 -18.14 -0.51
C LYS A 291 -9.66 -17.44 -1.86
N VAL A 292 -8.42 -17.21 -2.27
CA VAL A 292 -8.08 -16.43 -3.48
C VAL A 292 -7.24 -17.19 -4.50
N MET A 293 -6.60 -18.30 -4.10
CA MET A 293 -5.65 -19.02 -4.94
C MET A 293 -5.84 -20.54 -4.84
N LYS A 294 -5.57 -21.25 -5.95
CA LYS A 294 -5.46 -22.71 -6.01
C LYS A 294 -4.18 -23.08 -6.72
N LEU A 295 -3.46 -24.08 -6.21
CA LEU A 295 -2.31 -24.66 -6.91
C LEU A 295 -2.81 -25.55 -8.05
N LYS A 296 -2.23 -25.40 -9.26
CA LYS A 296 -2.46 -26.34 -10.36
C LYS A 296 -1.57 -27.58 -10.11
N LYS A 297 -2.18 -28.74 -10.17
CA LYS A 297 -1.51 -30.04 -10.09
C LYS A 297 -0.81 -30.38 -11.40
#